data_a969b8f002ac98745ba0bcf7743eb57e
#
_entry.id   a969b8f002ac98745ba0bcf7743eb57e
#
_cell.length_a   1.000
_cell.length_b   1.000
_cell.length_c   1.000
_cell.angle_alpha   90.00
_cell.angle_beta   90.00
_cell.angle_gamma   90.00
#
_symmetry.space_group_name_H-M   'P 1'
#
loop_
_entity.id
_entity.type
_entity.pdbx_description
1 polymer ?
#
loop_
_entity_poly.entity_id
_entity_poly.type
_entity_poly.pdbx_seq_one_letter_code
_entity_poly.pdbx_strand_id
1 'polypeptide(L)'
;MSSNYRQIGTREKALSINLDPRIYGSFAEIGAGQEVSANFFAAGGASGTIALTTSAYDMKISDSVYGASKKYVAEPRLVTMIDKEYTNLSDKLSHRKKETMFFSFANTVEVLNYYKTNKGHGWMGLRFQLSPGSPPNECVLHVIMHDNDGLMQQKALGRIGVNMLYGVHHYSHDPELFINSLLDGLGHGRIEIDMLRLSGPDFDHIDNRLISMLLVKNGITNAAMFGPDGNVLQASSALYKKHILVLRGRFRPLTHVNL
;
A
#
# COMPACT_ATOMS: atom_id res chain seq x y z
N MET A 1 7.75 -15.30 21.51
CA MET A 1 8.75 -16.16 20.83
C MET A 1 9.08 -15.46 19.53
N SER A 2 10.30 -14.95 19.35
CA SER A 2 10.69 -14.35 18.08
C SER A 2 10.78 -15.48 17.06
N SER A 3 9.83 -15.54 16.12
CA SER A 3 10.00 -16.32 14.92
C SER A 3 11.33 -15.89 14.30
N ASN A 4 12.13 -16.85 13.81
CA ASN A 4 13.36 -16.60 13.04
C ASN A 4 13.00 -15.91 11.71
N TYR A 5 12.46 -14.67 11.78
CA TYR A 5 12.17 -13.89 10.61
C TYR A 5 13.47 -13.58 9.88
N ARG A 6 13.62 -14.15 8.70
CA ARG A 6 14.74 -13.86 7.80
C ARG A 6 14.31 -12.75 6.84
N GLN A 7 14.99 -11.64 6.90
CA GLN A 7 14.82 -10.56 5.95
C GLN A 7 15.24 -11.02 4.55
N ILE A 8 14.32 -10.86 3.57
CA ILE A 8 14.52 -11.22 2.18
C ILE A 8 14.77 -9.95 1.36
N GLY A 9 15.75 -9.98 0.44
CA GLY A 9 16.08 -8.84 -0.39
C GLY A 9 15.00 -8.50 -1.42
N THR A 10 14.89 -7.21 -1.79
CA THR A 10 13.87 -6.71 -2.74
C THR A 10 13.89 -7.47 -4.06
N ARG A 11 15.09 -7.73 -4.62
CA ARG A 11 15.24 -8.49 -5.88
C ARG A 11 14.76 -9.94 -5.74
N GLU A 12 15.06 -10.59 -4.62
CA GLU A 12 14.67 -11.96 -4.35
C GLU A 12 13.16 -12.08 -4.22
N LYS A 13 12.51 -11.12 -3.52
CA LYS A 13 11.05 -11.03 -3.41
C LYS A 13 10.38 -10.84 -4.77
N ALA A 14 10.87 -9.87 -5.56
CA ALA A 14 10.34 -9.62 -6.90
C ALA A 14 10.51 -10.82 -7.82
N LEU A 15 11.68 -11.49 -7.77
CA LEU A 15 11.93 -12.70 -8.56
C LEU A 15 11.03 -13.85 -8.14
N SER A 16 10.80 -14.05 -6.84
CA SER A 16 9.89 -15.09 -6.33
C SER A 16 8.47 -14.91 -6.87
N ILE A 17 7.96 -13.68 -6.90
CA ILE A 17 6.66 -13.37 -7.50
C ILE A 17 6.69 -13.60 -9.02
N ASN A 18 7.73 -13.16 -9.73
CA ASN A 18 7.85 -13.32 -11.18
C ASN A 18 7.95 -14.78 -11.64
N LEU A 19 8.40 -15.66 -10.77
CA LEU A 19 8.53 -17.09 -11.07
C LEU A 19 7.30 -17.93 -10.66
N ASP A 20 6.32 -17.34 -9.95
CA ASP A 20 5.05 -18.03 -9.68
C ASP A 20 4.10 -17.88 -10.88
N PRO A 21 3.84 -18.93 -11.66
CA PRO A 21 3.02 -18.87 -12.87
C PRO A 21 1.55 -18.53 -12.60
N ARG A 22 1.14 -18.58 -11.32
CA ARG A 22 -0.24 -18.29 -10.92
C ARG A 22 -0.49 -16.80 -10.64
N ILE A 23 0.55 -15.99 -10.39
CA ILE A 23 0.42 -14.57 -10.04
C ILE A 23 0.59 -13.72 -11.29
N TYR A 24 -0.44 -12.95 -11.65
CA TYR A 24 -0.39 -12.09 -12.85
C TYR A 24 -1.18 -10.81 -12.65
N GLY A 25 -0.60 -9.68 -13.01
CA GLY A 25 -1.24 -8.41 -12.68
C GLY A 25 -0.76 -7.18 -13.44
N SER A 26 -1.28 -6.04 -13.03
CA SER A 26 -0.98 -4.72 -13.60
C SER A 26 -0.46 -3.76 -12.53
N PHE A 27 0.29 -2.75 -13.00
CA PHE A 27 0.80 -1.65 -12.19
C PHE A 27 0.33 -0.32 -12.76
N ALA A 28 -0.23 0.54 -11.90
CA ALA A 28 -0.59 1.92 -12.22
C ALA A 28 0.15 2.87 -11.27
N GLU A 29 1.23 3.45 -11.74
CA GLU A 29 2.16 4.23 -10.92
C GLU A 29 2.10 5.70 -11.34
N ILE A 30 1.43 6.52 -10.51
CA ILE A 30 1.13 7.92 -10.80
C ILE A 30 2.03 8.85 -9.98
N GLY A 31 2.51 9.91 -10.62
CA GLY A 31 3.46 10.85 -10.01
C GLY A 31 4.87 10.27 -9.98
N ALA A 32 5.54 10.30 -8.84
CA ALA A 32 6.93 9.86 -8.68
C ALA A 32 7.07 8.40 -8.18
N GLY A 33 6.11 7.54 -8.46
CA GLY A 33 6.02 6.20 -7.91
C GLY A 33 6.46 5.04 -8.82
N GLN A 34 7.20 5.27 -9.93
CA GLN A 34 7.46 4.28 -11.00
C GLN A 34 8.47 3.17 -10.64
N GLU A 35 9.00 3.17 -9.44
CA GLU A 35 10.07 2.26 -9.02
C GLU A 35 9.57 0.85 -8.65
N VAL A 36 8.26 0.63 -8.46
CA VAL A 36 7.75 -0.69 -8.06
C VAL A 36 7.84 -1.66 -9.25
N SER A 37 7.20 -1.35 -10.37
CA SER A 37 7.29 -2.17 -11.58
C SER A 37 8.73 -2.29 -12.10
N ALA A 38 9.53 -1.23 -11.98
CA ALA A 38 10.95 -1.25 -12.34
C ALA A 38 11.74 -2.31 -11.57
N ASN A 39 11.46 -2.53 -10.28
CA ASN A 39 12.09 -3.60 -9.49
C ASN A 39 11.73 -5.00 -10.01
N PHE A 40 10.48 -5.23 -10.44
CA PHE A 40 10.06 -6.49 -11.03
C PHE A 40 10.73 -6.75 -12.38
N PHE A 41 10.82 -5.73 -13.24
CA PHE A 41 11.57 -5.85 -14.50
C PHE A 41 13.05 -6.14 -14.28
N ALA A 42 13.67 -5.44 -13.33
CA ALA A 42 15.10 -5.63 -12.99
C ALA A 42 15.39 -6.99 -12.35
N ALA A 43 14.42 -7.61 -11.68
CA ALA A 43 14.59 -8.94 -11.10
C ALA A 43 14.69 -10.06 -12.16
N GLY A 44 14.07 -9.88 -13.33
CA GLY A 44 13.95 -10.87 -14.39
C GLY A 44 12.66 -11.68 -14.28
N GLY A 45 12.25 -12.35 -15.36
CA GLY A 45 11.04 -13.18 -15.41
C GLY A 45 9.70 -12.40 -15.44
N ALA A 46 9.74 -11.09 -15.54
CA ALA A 46 8.57 -10.21 -15.44
C ALA A 46 7.46 -10.48 -16.48
N SER A 47 7.78 -11.07 -17.62
CA SER A 47 6.79 -11.47 -18.63
C SER A 47 5.78 -12.51 -18.11
N GLY A 48 6.15 -13.26 -17.08
CA GLY A 48 5.26 -14.21 -16.40
C GLY A 48 4.29 -13.57 -15.40
N THR A 49 4.51 -12.29 -15.04
CA THR A 49 3.78 -11.63 -13.94
C THR A 49 3.11 -10.33 -14.36
N ILE A 50 3.72 -9.54 -15.26
CA ILE A 50 3.26 -8.19 -15.59
C ILE A 50 2.50 -8.19 -16.90
N ALA A 51 1.20 -7.89 -16.83
CA ALA A 51 0.35 -7.68 -17.99
C ALA A 51 0.50 -6.27 -18.58
N LEU A 52 0.59 -5.27 -17.71
CA LEU A 52 0.56 -3.85 -18.09
C LEU A 52 1.21 -3.01 -16.99
N THR A 53 1.95 -1.98 -17.40
CA THR A 53 2.32 -0.88 -16.54
C THR A 53 1.80 0.43 -17.13
N THR A 54 1.16 1.25 -16.29
CA THR A 54 0.64 2.57 -16.66
C THR A 54 1.28 3.62 -15.78
N SER A 55 1.82 4.67 -16.41
CA SER A 55 2.40 5.81 -15.72
C SER A 55 1.86 7.11 -16.32
N ALA A 56 0.82 7.68 -15.70
CA ALA A 56 0.25 8.96 -16.09
C ALA A 56 0.76 10.06 -15.18
N TYR A 57 1.63 10.92 -15.70
CA TYR A 57 2.24 12.02 -14.94
C TYR A 57 1.45 13.32 -15.02
N ASP A 58 0.89 13.64 -16.19
CA ASP A 58 0.05 14.82 -16.38
C ASP A 58 -1.35 14.62 -15.78
N MET A 59 -1.88 15.65 -15.12
CA MET A 59 -3.19 15.60 -14.46
C MET A 59 -4.33 15.32 -15.45
N LYS A 60 -4.32 15.94 -16.63
CA LYS A 60 -5.39 15.75 -17.64
C LYS A 60 -5.34 14.34 -18.23
N ILE A 61 -4.15 13.80 -18.44
CA ILE A 61 -3.98 12.41 -18.86
C ILE A 61 -4.48 11.46 -17.78
N SER A 62 -4.10 11.70 -16.52
CA SER A 62 -4.59 10.91 -15.39
C SER A 62 -6.11 10.99 -15.24
N ASP A 63 -6.71 12.17 -15.46
CA ASP A 63 -8.17 12.37 -15.41
C ASP A 63 -8.89 11.67 -16.57
N SER A 64 -8.29 11.63 -17.76
CA SER A 64 -8.86 10.91 -18.90
C SER A 64 -8.92 9.39 -18.65
N VAL A 65 -8.00 8.88 -17.86
CA VAL A 65 -7.94 7.45 -17.49
C VAL A 65 -8.82 7.13 -16.28
N TYR A 66 -8.71 7.90 -15.19
CA TYR A 66 -9.32 7.56 -13.91
C TYR A 66 -10.43 8.50 -13.44
N GLY A 67 -10.85 9.46 -14.29
CA GLY A 67 -11.81 10.50 -13.94
C GLY A 67 -11.18 11.65 -13.17
N ALA A 68 -11.88 12.78 -13.07
CA ALA A 68 -11.42 13.96 -12.36
C ALA A 68 -11.37 13.74 -10.83
N SER A 69 -10.37 14.32 -10.17
CA SER A 69 -10.22 14.23 -8.72
C SER A 69 -9.89 15.60 -8.13
N LYS A 70 -10.47 15.89 -6.95
CA LYS A 70 -10.15 17.12 -6.20
C LYS A 70 -8.74 17.09 -5.60
N LYS A 71 -8.22 15.90 -5.31
CA LYS A 71 -6.89 15.67 -4.73
C LYS A 71 -6.31 14.41 -5.37
N TYR A 72 -5.13 14.51 -5.97
CA TYR A 72 -4.52 13.41 -6.71
C TYR A 72 -3.81 12.42 -5.78
N VAL A 73 -3.05 12.91 -4.80
CA VAL A 73 -2.43 12.06 -3.77
C VAL A 73 -3.44 11.86 -2.64
N ALA A 74 -4.36 10.93 -2.83
CA ALA A 74 -5.46 10.67 -1.90
C ALA A 74 -5.97 9.23 -2.01
N GLU A 75 -6.48 8.70 -0.90
CA GLU A 75 -7.04 7.33 -0.84
C GLU A 75 -8.16 7.09 -1.86
N PRO A 76 -9.18 7.98 -2.02
CA PRO A 76 -10.23 7.75 -3.02
C PRO A 76 -9.70 7.64 -4.45
N ARG A 77 -8.65 8.41 -4.79
CA ARG A 77 -7.99 8.31 -6.09
C ARG A 77 -7.34 6.95 -6.27
N LEU A 78 -6.58 6.51 -5.26
CA LEU A 78 -5.94 5.20 -5.25
C LEU A 78 -6.97 4.08 -5.45
N VAL A 79 -8.05 4.06 -4.66
CA VAL A 79 -9.09 3.03 -4.74
C VAL A 79 -9.72 2.97 -6.14
N THR A 80 -10.02 4.14 -6.74
CA THR A 80 -10.50 4.19 -8.13
C THR A 80 -9.51 3.56 -9.11
N MET A 81 -8.22 3.80 -8.91
CA MET A 81 -7.17 3.26 -9.79
C MET A 81 -7.08 1.74 -9.68
N ILE A 82 -6.97 1.19 -8.46
CA ILE A 82 -6.83 -0.27 -8.28
C ILE A 82 -8.07 -1.02 -8.76
N ASP A 83 -9.27 -0.47 -8.53
CA ASP A 83 -10.53 -1.07 -8.97
C ASP A 83 -10.61 -1.12 -10.50
N LYS A 84 -10.34 0.00 -11.15
CA LYS A 84 -10.37 0.09 -12.62
C LYS A 84 -9.35 -0.84 -13.28
N GLU A 85 -8.11 -0.84 -12.80
CA GLU A 85 -7.05 -1.68 -13.36
C GLU A 85 -7.35 -3.17 -13.13
N TYR A 86 -7.85 -3.54 -11.95
CA TYR A 86 -8.24 -4.92 -11.65
C TYR A 86 -9.40 -5.38 -12.55
N THR A 87 -10.44 -4.58 -12.69
CA THR A 87 -11.60 -4.88 -13.53
C THR A 87 -11.16 -5.05 -14.99
N ASN A 88 -10.42 -4.08 -15.53
CA ASN A 88 -9.91 -4.14 -16.90
C ASN A 88 -9.06 -5.39 -17.16
N LEU A 89 -8.20 -5.75 -16.22
CA LEU A 89 -7.34 -6.94 -16.33
C LEU A 89 -8.17 -8.22 -16.30
N SER A 90 -9.04 -8.36 -15.29
CA SER A 90 -9.83 -9.57 -15.07
C SER A 90 -10.83 -9.83 -16.20
N ASP A 91 -11.36 -8.79 -16.82
CA ASP A 91 -12.27 -8.92 -17.97
C ASP A 91 -11.53 -9.36 -19.24
N LYS A 92 -10.41 -8.69 -19.55
CA LYS A 92 -9.58 -9.03 -20.71
C LYS A 92 -9.00 -10.43 -20.63
N LEU A 93 -8.68 -10.90 -19.45
CA LEU A 93 -8.04 -12.20 -19.22
C LEU A 93 -8.99 -13.20 -18.54
N SER A 94 -10.30 -13.05 -18.77
CA SER A 94 -11.33 -13.91 -18.16
C SER A 94 -11.12 -15.40 -18.40
N HIS A 95 -10.52 -15.77 -19.52
CA HIS A 95 -10.16 -17.15 -19.85
C HIS A 95 -9.10 -17.76 -18.92
N ARG A 96 -8.30 -16.95 -18.20
CA ARG A 96 -7.26 -17.38 -17.27
C ARG A 96 -7.74 -17.46 -15.80
N LYS A 97 -8.96 -17.04 -15.49
CA LYS A 97 -9.48 -16.94 -14.09
C LYS A 97 -9.35 -18.22 -13.26
N LYS A 98 -9.38 -19.38 -13.89
CA LYS A 98 -9.30 -20.68 -13.18
C LYS A 98 -7.89 -21.07 -12.75
N GLU A 99 -6.86 -20.44 -13.31
CA GLU A 99 -5.46 -20.81 -13.12
C GLU A 99 -4.62 -19.67 -12.56
N THR A 100 -5.19 -18.44 -12.54
CA THR A 100 -4.44 -17.22 -12.23
C THR A 100 -5.06 -16.48 -11.06
N MET A 101 -4.21 -16.07 -10.13
CA MET A 101 -4.48 -15.08 -9.10
C MET A 101 -4.16 -13.70 -9.68
N PHE A 102 -5.19 -12.94 -10.01
CA PHE A 102 -4.99 -11.59 -10.53
C PHE A 102 -4.69 -10.61 -9.41
N PHE A 103 -3.84 -9.63 -9.75
CA PHE A 103 -3.65 -8.44 -8.91
C PHE A 103 -3.63 -7.17 -9.74
N SER A 104 -4.00 -6.05 -9.13
CA SER A 104 -3.66 -4.71 -9.60
C SER A 104 -2.99 -3.94 -8.47
N PHE A 105 -1.82 -3.43 -8.73
CA PHE A 105 -1.11 -2.51 -7.86
C PHE A 105 -1.27 -1.09 -8.37
N ALA A 106 -1.54 -0.15 -7.49
CA ALA A 106 -1.45 1.27 -7.84
C ALA A 106 -0.78 2.08 -6.72
N ASN A 107 -0.20 3.19 -7.13
CA ASN A 107 0.23 4.23 -6.22
C ASN A 107 -0.06 5.63 -6.77
N THR A 108 -0.20 6.58 -5.87
CA THR A 108 -0.24 8.00 -6.18
C THR A 108 0.63 8.74 -5.17
N VAL A 109 1.69 9.39 -5.67
CA VAL A 109 2.84 9.77 -4.87
C VAL A 109 3.31 11.18 -5.19
N GLU A 110 3.61 11.93 -4.15
CA GLU A 110 4.37 13.17 -4.17
C GLU A 110 5.70 12.96 -3.43
N VAL A 111 6.83 13.12 -4.11
CA VAL A 111 8.16 13.15 -3.48
C VAL A 111 8.62 14.59 -3.26
N LEU A 112 9.73 14.76 -2.56
CA LEU A 112 10.36 16.08 -2.42
C LEU A 112 10.56 16.73 -3.79
N ASN A 113 10.06 17.96 -3.92
CA ASN A 113 10.31 18.80 -5.08
C ASN A 113 11.78 19.31 -5.07
N TYR A 114 12.20 19.90 -6.18
CA TYR A 114 13.56 20.42 -6.32
C TYR A 114 13.96 21.39 -5.20
N TYR A 115 13.03 22.24 -4.74
CA TYR A 115 13.26 23.25 -3.71
C TYR A 115 13.07 22.72 -2.27
N LYS A 116 12.66 21.44 -2.11
CA LYS A 116 12.40 20.80 -0.81
C LYS A 116 11.41 21.56 0.07
N THR A 117 10.40 22.16 -0.54
CA THR A 117 9.36 22.94 0.15
C THR A 117 8.12 22.13 0.55
N ASN A 118 8.02 20.90 0.07
CA ASN A 118 6.95 19.96 0.39
C ASN A 118 7.47 18.79 1.26
N LYS A 119 6.55 17.92 1.66
CA LYS A 119 6.87 16.64 2.32
C LYS A 119 6.50 15.50 1.39
N GLY A 120 7.42 14.56 1.19
CA GLY A 120 7.15 13.35 0.43
C GLY A 120 6.14 12.45 1.14
N HIS A 121 5.08 12.07 0.45
CA HIS A 121 4.09 11.12 0.93
C HIS A 121 3.36 10.43 -0.23
N GLY A 122 2.69 9.33 0.04
CA GLY A 122 1.95 8.63 -0.99
C GLY A 122 0.96 7.62 -0.46
N TRP A 123 0.00 7.31 -1.30
CA TRP A 123 -0.93 6.21 -1.13
C TRP A 123 -0.53 5.07 -2.04
N MET A 124 -0.52 3.87 -1.50
CA MET A 124 -0.23 2.63 -2.22
C MET A 124 -1.34 1.63 -1.96
N GLY A 125 -1.76 0.94 -2.99
CA GLY A 125 -2.86 -0.03 -2.91
C GLY A 125 -2.64 -1.24 -3.79
N LEU A 126 -3.19 -2.34 -3.34
CA LEU A 126 -3.19 -3.61 -4.02
C LEU A 126 -4.56 -4.23 -3.93
N ARG A 127 -5.16 -4.60 -5.06
CA ARG A 127 -6.33 -5.47 -5.15
C ARG A 127 -5.87 -6.80 -5.70
N PHE A 128 -6.15 -7.90 -4.99
CA PHE A 128 -5.48 -9.18 -5.26
C PHE A 128 -6.31 -10.38 -4.84
N GLN A 129 -6.01 -11.52 -5.42
CA GLN A 129 -6.58 -12.81 -5.06
C GLN A 129 -5.53 -13.66 -4.33
N LEU A 130 -5.97 -14.50 -3.39
CA LEU A 130 -5.13 -15.50 -2.71
C LEU A 130 -5.30 -16.90 -3.29
N SER A 131 -6.32 -17.09 -4.13
CA SER A 131 -6.50 -18.32 -4.93
C SER A 131 -7.16 -17.98 -6.27
N PRO A 132 -6.90 -18.78 -7.33
CA PRO A 132 -7.49 -18.55 -8.64
C PRO A 132 -9.02 -18.55 -8.57
N GLY A 133 -9.64 -17.52 -9.15
CA GLY A 133 -11.10 -17.38 -9.21
C GLY A 133 -11.77 -16.94 -7.91
N SER A 134 -11.03 -16.74 -6.80
CA SER A 134 -11.60 -16.19 -5.57
C SER A 134 -12.00 -14.72 -5.75
N PRO A 135 -12.94 -14.21 -4.95
CA PRO A 135 -13.17 -12.77 -4.86
C PRO A 135 -11.88 -12.05 -4.44
N PRO A 136 -11.64 -10.82 -4.92
CA PRO A 136 -10.43 -10.09 -4.57
C PRO A 136 -10.47 -9.51 -3.16
N ASN A 137 -9.28 -9.36 -2.58
CA ASN A 137 -9.00 -8.62 -1.36
C ASN A 137 -8.33 -7.29 -1.69
N GLU A 138 -8.24 -6.42 -0.71
CA GLU A 138 -7.53 -5.14 -0.82
C GLU A 138 -6.56 -4.93 0.34
N CYS A 139 -5.39 -4.38 0.02
CA CYS A 139 -4.45 -3.81 0.96
C CYS A 139 -4.20 -2.36 0.57
N VAL A 140 -4.47 -1.42 1.48
CA VAL A 140 -4.26 0.01 1.27
C VAL A 140 -3.37 0.54 2.38
N LEU A 141 -2.34 1.30 2.02
CA LEU A 141 -1.47 1.96 2.98
C LEU A 141 -1.11 3.39 2.55
N HIS A 142 -0.82 4.21 3.54
CA HIS A 142 -0.25 5.53 3.36
C HIS A 142 1.16 5.57 3.94
N VAL A 143 2.07 6.20 3.21
CA VAL A 143 3.47 6.36 3.61
C VAL A 143 3.87 7.82 3.69
N ILE A 144 4.71 8.12 4.66
CA ILE A 144 5.44 9.40 4.78
C ILE A 144 6.93 9.08 4.56
N MET A 145 7.59 9.86 3.73
CA MET A 145 8.99 9.65 3.35
C MET A 145 9.87 10.69 4.00
N HIS A 146 10.93 10.23 4.67
CA HIS A 146 11.81 11.10 5.48
C HIS A 146 13.17 11.36 4.83
N ASP A 147 13.52 10.64 3.76
CA ASP A 147 14.76 10.92 3.01
C ASP A 147 14.76 12.37 2.49
N ASN A 148 15.88 13.07 2.67
CA ASN A 148 16.05 14.44 2.17
C ASN A 148 16.50 14.50 0.69
N ASP A 149 16.01 13.55 -0.11
CA ASP A 149 16.32 13.42 -1.54
C ASP A 149 15.16 12.70 -2.25
N GLY A 150 14.66 13.30 -3.35
CA GLY A 150 13.51 12.77 -4.08
C GLY A 150 13.77 11.40 -4.73
N LEU A 151 14.98 11.15 -5.23
CA LEU A 151 15.35 9.85 -5.81
C LEU A 151 15.41 8.76 -4.73
N MET A 152 15.95 9.09 -3.56
CA MET A 152 15.98 8.16 -2.45
C MET A 152 14.57 7.82 -1.95
N GLN A 153 13.64 8.79 -1.95
CA GLN A 153 12.24 8.56 -1.65
C GLN A 153 11.59 7.63 -2.67
N GLN A 154 11.80 7.84 -3.98
CA GLN A 154 11.30 6.95 -5.04
C GLN A 154 11.80 5.51 -4.85
N LYS A 155 13.10 5.33 -4.62
CA LYS A 155 13.71 4.01 -4.38
C LYS A 155 13.14 3.32 -3.13
N ALA A 156 12.84 4.08 -2.08
CA ALA A 156 12.22 3.55 -0.88
C ALA A 156 10.78 3.07 -1.16
N LEU A 157 10.00 3.85 -1.91
CA LEU A 157 8.66 3.45 -2.37
C LEU A 157 8.68 2.19 -3.22
N GLY A 158 9.63 2.09 -4.14
CA GLY A 158 9.80 0.89 -4.96
C GLY A 158 9.97 -0.37 -4.11
N ARG A 159 10.74 -0.29 -3.03
CA ARG A 159 10.93 -1.41 -2.09
C ARG A 159 9.66 -1.74 -1.31
N ILE A 160 8.95 -0.72 -0.80
CA ILE A 160 7.66 -0.93 -0.10
C ILE A 160 6.66 -1.63 -1.03
N GLY A 161 6.53 -1.22 -2.28
CA GLY A 161 5.59 -1.84 -3.22
C GLY A 161 5.92 -3.31 -3.51
N VAL A 162 7.21 -3.64 -3.67
CA VAL A 162 7.64 -5.04 -3.80
C VAL A 162 7.36 -5.83 -2.52
N ASN A 163 7.68 -5.26 -1.35
CA ASN A 163 7.43 -5.89 -0.06
C ASN A 163 5.93 -6.13 0.17
N MET A 164 5.09 -5.17 -0.22
CA MET A 164 3.63 -5.26 -0.12
C MET A 164 3.08 -6.40 -0.97
N LEU A 165 3.45 -6.47 -2.27
CA LEU A 165 2.99 -7.53 -3.16
C LEU A 165 3.48 -8.91 -2.70
N TYR A 166 4.75 -9.02 -2.30
CA TYR A 166 5.29 -10.24 -1.75
C TYR A 166 4.58 -10.63 -0.44
N GLY A 167 4.41 -9.67 0.46
CA GLY A 167 3.84 -9.91 1.78
C GLY A 167 2.41 -10.40 1.76
N VAL A 168 1.54 -9.86 0.90
CA VAL A 168 0.14 -10.32 0.81
C VAL A 168 0.04 -11.75 0.28
N HIS A 169 0.95 -12.20 -0.58
CA HIS A 169 0.94 -13.57 -1.09
C HIS A 169 1.61 -14.59 -0.16
N HIS A 170 2.60 -14.17 0.63
CA HIS A 170 3.40 -15.10 1.44
C HIS A 170 3.11 -15.02 2.95
N TYR A 171 2.59 -13.89 3.45
CA TYR A 171 2.42 -13.62 4.88
C TYR A 171 1.00 -13.17 5.26
N SER A 172 0.01 -13.34 4.37
CA SER A 172 -1.39 -12.95 4.61
C SER A 172 -2.01 -13.56 5.87
N HIS A 173 -1.54 -14.74 6.27
CA HIS A 173 -2.00 -15.49 7.44
C HIS A 173 -1.37 -15.04 8.77
N ASP A 174 -0.31 -14.20 8.72
CA ASP A 174 0.41 -13.70 9.89
C ASP A 174 0.60 -12.16 9.77
N PRO A 175 -0.31 -11.36 10.38
CA PRO A 175 -0.25 -9.91 10.28
C PRO A 175 1.04 -9.30 10.84
N GLU A 176 1.63 -9.88 11.90
CA GLU A 176 2.87 -9.36 12.48
C GLU A 176 4.05 -9.59 11.53
N LEU A 177 4.10 -10.77 10.90
CA LEU A 177 5.09 -11.10 9.89
C LEU A 177 4.93 -10.23 8.64
N PHE A 178 3.68 -10.04 8.18
CA PHE A 178 3.37 -9.16 7.06
C PHE A 178 3.89 -7.74 7.31
N ILE A 179 3.52 -7.13 8.45
CA ILE A 179 3.93 -5.77 8.83
C ILE A 179 5.46 -5.64 8.89
N ASN A 180 6.14 -6.59 9.54
CA ASN A 180 7.60 -6.57 9.64
C ASN A 180 8.25 -6.65 8.26
N SER A 181 7.68 -7.43 7.33
CA SER A 181 8.20 -7.59 5.97
C SER A 181 8.09 -6.35 5.10
N LEU A 182 7.19 -5.41 5.43
CA LEU A 182 6.99 -4.18 4.65
C LEU A 182 8.22 -3.28 4.62
N LEU A 183 9.04 -3.30 5.69
CA LEU A 183 10.24 -2.48 5.79
C LEU A 183 11.54 -3.21 5.42
N ASP A 184 11.46 -4.42 4.87
CA ASP A 184 12.63 -5.16 4.44
C ASP A 184 13.48 -4.37 3.43
N GLY A 185 14.80 -4.34 3.67
CA GLY A 185 15.74 -3.61 2.83
C GLY A 185 15.68 -2.09 2.98
N LEU A 186 14.89 -1.58 3.92
CA LEU A 186 14.82 -0.16 4.28
C LEU A 186 15.52 0.08 5.62
N GLY A 187 16.34 1.11 5.69
CA GLY A 187 16.92 1.57 6.95
C GLY A 187 15.87 2.21 7.86
N HIS A 188 16.09 2.17 9.16
CA HIS A 188 15.22 2.84 10.13
C HIS A 188 15.01 4.32 9.80
N GLY A 189 13.80 4.82 9.99
CA GLY A 189 13.45 6.22 9.86
C GLY A 189 13.38 6.76 8.43
N ARG A 190 13.49 5.92 7.39
CA ARG A 190 13.34 6.36 6.00
C ARG A 190 11.88 6.49 5.58
N ILE A 191 11.03 5.61 6.08
CA ILE A 191 9.59 5.59 5.79
C ILE A 191 8.83 5.37 7.09
N GLU A 192 7.73 6.07 7.22
CA GLU A 192 6.67 5.84 8.19
C GLU A 192 5.43 5.33 7.45
N ILE A 193 4.79 4.28 7.96
CA ILE A 193 3.48 3.81 7.49
C ILE A 193 2.47 4.23 8.55
N ASP A 194 1.77 5.34 8.33
CA ASP A 194 0.85 5.94 9.30
C ASP A 194 -0.61 5.47 9.14
N MET A 195 -0.89 4.68 8.08
CA MET A 195 -2.16 4.01 7.86
C MET A 195 -1.96 2.73 7.07
N LEU A 196 -2.57 1.63 7.52
CA LEU A 196 -2.64 0.36 6.82
C LEU A 196 -4.02 -0.27 7.04
N ARG A 197 -4.64 -0.75 5.97
CA ARG A 197 -5.91 -1.45 6.01
C ARG A 197 -5.87 -2.67 5.09
N LEU A 198 -6.31 -3.81 5.63
CA LEU A 198 -6.61 -5.04 4.90
C LEU A 198 -8.13 -5.23 4.88
N SER A 199 -8.69 -5.58 3.75
CA SER A 199 -10.13 -5.84 3.60
C SER A 199 -10.40 -6.88 2.51
N GLY A 200 -11.57 -7.45 2.54
CA GLY A 200 -12.00 -8.48 1.60
C GLY A 200 -12.25 -9.83 2.28
N PRO A 201 -12.79 -10.81 1.54
CA PRO A 201 -13.31 -12.05 2.11
C PRO A 201 -12.29 -12.85 2.93
N ASP A 202 -11.02 -12.85 2.50
CA ASP A 202 -9.97 -13.57 3.23
C ASP A 202 -9.49 -12.83 4.49
N PHE A 203 -9.91 -11.55 4.68
CA PHE A 203 -9.50 -10.66 5.77
C PHE A 203 -10.67 -10.20 6.66
N ASP A 204 -11.88 -10.75 6.52
CA ASP A 204 -13.04 -10.38 7.33
C ASP A 204 -12.83 -10.64 8.83
N HIS A 205 -11.91 -11.55 9.17
CA HIS A 205 -11.53 -11.86 10.55
C HIS A 205 -10.48 -10.88 11.12
N ILE A 206 -9.91 -9.98 10.31
CA ILE A 206 -8.85 -9.06 10.71
C ILE A 206 -9.44 -7.77 11.27
N ASP A 207 -9.09 -7.44 12.50
CA ASP A 207 -9.35 -6.12 13.06
C ASP A 207 -8.25 -5.13 12.68
N ASN A 208 -8.54 -4.21 11.77
CA ASN A 208 -7.58 -3.20 11.28
C ASN A 208 -7.08 -2.26 12.38
N ARG A 209 -7.78 -2.15 13.51
CA ARG A 209 -7.29 -1.39 14.67
C ARG A 209 -6.10 -2.10 15.30
N LEU A 210 -6.14 -3.43 15.39
CA LEU A 210 -5.00 -4.22 15.88
C LEU A 210 -3.81 -4.15 14.90
N ILE A 211 -4.05 -4.16 13.59
CA ILE A 211 -3.02 -3.91 12.57
C ILE A 211 -2.34 -2.57 12.82
N SER A 212 -3.12 -1.50 13.03
CA SER A 212 -2.59 -0.16 13.31
C SER A 212 -1.80 -0.10 14.62
N MET A 213 -2.24 -0.82 15.65
CA MET A 213 -1.52 -0.92 16.91
C MET A 213 -0.21 -1.72 16.78
N LEU A 214 -0.15 -2.70 15.87
CA LEU A 214 1.11 -3.41 15.55
C LEU A 214 2.10 -2.48 14.83
N LEU A 215 1.66 -1.58 13.96
CA LEU A 215 2.54 -0.55 13.37
C LEU A 215 3.18 0.31 14.47
N VAL A 216 2.39 0.75 15.47
CA VAL A 216 2.90 1.54 16.61
C VAL A 216 3.83 0.70 17.49
N LYS A 217 3.45 -0.54 17.83
CA LYS A 217 4.25 -1.47 18.64
C LYS A 217 5.64 -1.71 18.04
N ASN A 218 5.69 -1.83 16.69
CA ASN A 218 6.93 -2.11 15.96
C ASN A 218 7.73 -0.82 15.62
N GLY A 219 7.27 0.36 16.06
CA GLY A 219 7.94 1.64 15.82
C GLY A 219 7.93 2.11 14.37
N ILE A 220 6.99 1.60 13.56
CA ILE A 220 6.81 1.97 12.15
C ILE A 220 6.11 3.33 12.04
N THR A 221 5.24 3.63 13.00
CA THR A 221 4.64 4.96 13.22
C THR A 221 4.54 5.24 14.73
N ASN A 222 4.31 6.50 15.08
CA ASN A 222 4.19 6.92 16.48
C ASN A 222 2.74 6.91 17.00
N ALA A 223 1.74 6.90 16.13
CA ALA A 223 0.34 6.96 16.49
C ALA A 223 -0.56 6.32 15.43
N ALA A 224 -1.74 5.87 15.85
CA ALA A 224 -2.82 5.45 14.96
C ALA A 224 -4.07 6.27 15.27
N MET A 225 -4.87 6.53 14.24
CA MET A 225 -6.13 7.27 14.37
C MET A 225 -7.31 6.37 13.98
N PHE A 226 -8.37 6.44 14.79
CA PHE A 226 -9.61 5.71 14.55
C PHE A 226 -10.79 6.68 14.49
N GLY A 227 -11.74 6.40 13.63
CA GLY A 227 -13.02 7.10 13.59
C GLY A 227 -13.97 6.64 14.70
N PRO A 228 -15.10 7.34 14.90
CA PRO A 228 -16.13 6.94 15.86
C PRO A 228 -16.73 5.57 15.54
N ASP A 229 -16.68 5.16 14.28
CA ASP A 229 -17.12 3.86 13.75
C ASP A 229 -16.06 2.75 13.90
N GLY A 230 -14.89 3.07 14.46
CA GLY A 230 -13.76 2.15 14.60
C GLY A 230 -12.90 1.99 13.36
N ASN A 231 -13.21 2.66 12.25
CA ASN A 231 -12.40 2.60 11.05
C ASN A 231 -11.04 3.28 11.25
N VAL A 232 -10.02 2.71 10.63
CA VAL A 232 -8.67 3.30 10.61
C VAL A 232 -8.65 4.52 9.69
N LEU A 233 -8.13 5.61 10.19
CA LEU A 233 -8.05 6.88 9.48
C LEU A 233 -6.59 7.34 9.33
N GLN A 234 -6.29 7.90 8.17
CA GLN A 234 -5.03 8.64 7.97
C GLN A 234 -5.18 10.03 8.60
N ALA A 235 -4.41 10.29 9.66
CA ALA A 235 -4.61 11.44 10.53
C ALA A 235 -4.57 12.80 9.81
N SER A 236 -3.58 13.03 8.94
CA SER A 236 -3.46 14.33 8.26
C SER A 236 -4.61 14.61 7.29
N SER A 237 -5.18 13.59 6.67
CA SER A 237 -6.37 13.72 5.81
C SER A 237 -7.65 13.91 6.62
N ALA A 238 -7.81 13.15 7.70
CA ALA A 238 -8.99 13.21 8.55
C ALA A 238 -9.13 14.55 9.28
N LEU A 239 -8.00 15.17 9.65
CA LEU A 239 -7.96 16.44 10.40
C LEU A 239 -7.78 17.68 9.51
N TYR A 240 -7.60 17.50 8.20
CA TYR A 240 -7.30 18.61 7.30
C TYR A 240 -8.37 19.70 7.32
N LYS A 241 -7.96 20.95 7.61
CA LYS A 241 -8.81 22.14 7.69
C LYS A 241 -10.01 22.01 8.66
N LYS A 242 -9.90 21.17 9.69
CA LYS A 242 -10.92 21.06 10.74
C LYS A 242 -10.51 21.82 11.99
N HIS A 243 -11.50 22.41 12.68
CA HIS A 243 -11.31 22.88 14.04
C HIS A 243 -11.39 21.66 14.97
N ILE A 244 -10.37 21.48 15.81
CA ILE A 244 -10.20 20.27 16.61
C ILE A 244 -10.10 20.65 18.07
N LEU A 245 -10.93 20.04 18.92
CA LEU A 245 -10.75 20.01 20.36
C LEU A 245 -10.03 18.72 20.74
N VAL A 246 -8.85 18.84 21.38
CA VAL A 246 -8.07 17.69 21.82
C VAL A 246 -8.22 17.51 23.31
N LEU A 247 -8.77 16.36 23.71
CA LEU A 247 -8.80 15.91 25.09
C LEU A 247 -7.75 14.80 25.26
N ARG A 248 -6.76 15.03 26.14
CA ARG A 248 -5.70 14.06 26.42
C ARG A 248 -5.94 13.35 27.75
N GLY A 249 -5.96 12.03 27.72
CA GLY A 249 -6.12 11.25 28.96
C GLY A 249 -5.94 9.75 28.76
N ARG A 250 -5.95 9.01 29.89
CA ARG A 250 -6.15 7.57 29.90
C ARG A 250 -7.62 7.32 30.21
N PHE A 251 -8.40 6.95 29.20
CA PHE A 251 -9.84 6.73 29.31
C PHE A 251 -10.13 5.24 29.65
N ARG A 252 -9.71 4.80 30.85
CA ARG A 252 -9.91 3.42 31.33
C ARG A 252 -10.36 3.43 32.80
N PRO A 253 -11.65 3.26 33.06
CA PRO A 253 -12.77 3.26 32.11
C PRO A 253 -13.09 4.65 31.58
N LEU A 254 -13.85 4.70 30.48
CA LEU A 254 -14.50 5.91 30.04
C LEU A 254 -15.58 6.28 31.04
N THR A 255 -15.58 7.50 31.56
CA THR A 255 -16.56 7.98 32.55
C THR A 255 -17.39 9.12 31.97
N HIS A 256 -18.55 9.43 32.59
CA HIS A 256 -19.40 10.56 32.18
C HIS A 256 -18.68 11.93 32.21
N VAL A 257 -17.59 12.05 32.96
CA VAL A 257 -16.75 13.27 32.97
C VAL A 257 -15.90 13.39 31.71
N ASN A 258 -15.75 12.29 30.96
CA ASN A 258 -14.93 12.23 29.73
C ASN A 258 -15.78 12.40 28.46
N LEU A 259 -17.09 12.44 28.58
CA LEU A 259 -18.05 12.64 27.51
C LEU A 259 -18.61 14.07 27.55
#